data_408d15277c3c452ba36131ac3753b210
#
_entry.id   408d15277c3c452ba36131ac3753b210
#
_cell.length_a   1.000
_cell.length_b   1.000
_cell.length_c   1.000
_cell.angle_alpha   90.00
_cell.angle_beta   90.00
_cell.angle_gamma   90.00
#
_symmetry.space_group_name_H-M   'P 1'
#
loop_
_entity.id
_entity.type
_entity.pdbx_description
1 polymer ?
#
loop_
_entity_poly.entity_id
_entity_poly.type
_entity_poly.pdbx_seq_one_letter_code
_entity_poly.pdbx_strand_id
1 'polypeptide(L)'
;MDFLKRICLKRISAAGEKTSPGLLRRGVREMVRSYKGPDSRRGDVLILFEMDYAQIASALYGLRRKEMYRDYMEICGSLHTVLQKCAAGTIPAVFAANLYGEACLLAGAFEEALRIFTELEEETRDLDGPDNGFQLRARYGMARARQGLGRYEEALRDLNDILVRRARRLPPDDPRILAGMARAAGAREQMGQDRQAAELYRTLYRKSRRAFGEDHPFTLRCLAGAEKAEE
;
A
#
# COMPACT_ATOMS: atom_id res chain seq x y z
N MET A 1 7.43 6.05 -33.18
CA MET A 1 7.52 5.64 -31.77
C MET A 1 7.82 6.81 -30.81
N ASP A 2 8.70 7.75 -31.17
CA ASP A 2 9.06 8.88 -30.32
C ASP A 2 7.96 9.91 -30.03
N PHE A 3 7.02 10.09 -30.93
CA PHE A 3 5.98 11.12 -30.77
C PHE A 3 4.97 10.78 -29.67
N LEU A 4 4.51 9.53 -29.61
CA LEU A 4 3.60 9.06 -28.55
C LEU A 4 4.31 8.98 -27.18
N LYS A 5 5.59 8.57 -27.15
CA LYS A 5 6.42 8.63 -25.95
C LYS A 5 6.49 10.07 -25.43
N ARG A 6 6.80 11.05 -26.27
CA ARG A 6 6.89 12.47 -25.90
C ARG A 6 5.56 13.06 -25.43
N ILE A 7 4.41 12.63 -26.01
CA ILE A 7 3.09 13.10 -25.58
C ILE A 7 2.72 12.50 -24.21
N CYS A 8 2.91 11.20 -24.02
CA CYS A 8 2.63 10.55 -22.71
C CYS A 8 3.54 11.12 -21.62
N LEU A 9 4.84 11.28 -21.88
CA LEU A 9 5.82 11.85 -20.96
C LEU A 9 5.52 13.34 -20.65
N LYS A 10 5.25 14.17 -21.66
CA LYS A 10 4.86 15.57 -21.44
C LYS A 10 3.55 15.71 -20.66
N ARG A 11 2.59 14.79 -20.84
CA ARG A 11 1.32 14.83 -20.13
C ARG A 11 1.42 14.29 -18.70
N ILE A 12 2.29 13.32 -18.44
CA ILE A 12 2.62 12.86 -17.09
C ILE A 12 3.51 13.89 -16.39
N SER A 13 4.50 14.50 -17.07
CA SER A 13 5.38 15.53 -16.48
C SER A 13 4.69 16.88 -16.27
N ALA A 14 3.74 17.26 -17.13
CA ALA A 14 2.85 18.39 -16.87
C ALA A 14 1.91 18.17 -15.68
N ALA A 15 1.86 16.92 -15.16
CA ALA A 15 1.12 16.50 -13.99
C ALA A 15 1.77 16.87 -12.64
N GLY A 16 2.91 17.56 -12.64
CA GLY A 16 3.39 18.21 -11.44
C GLY A 16 2.31 19.13 -10.86
N GLU A 17 2.22 19.26 -9.57
CA GLU A 17 1.33 19.98 -8.65
C GLU A 17 0.00 20.64 -9.16
N LYS A 18 -0.14 20.87 -10.47
CA LYS A 18 -1.28 21.56 -11.11
C LYS A 18 -2.20 20.69 -11.98
N THR A 19 -1.99 19.36 -12.04
CA THR A 19 -2.71 18.53 -13.02
C THR A 19 -4.06 18.06 -12.50
N SER A 20 -5.09 18.23 -13.33
CA SER A 20 -6.38 17.64 -13.04
C SER A 20 -6.30 16.10 -13.12
N PRO A 21 -7.01 15.37 -12.24
CA PRO A 21 -7.09 13.91 -12.29
C PRO A 21 -7.46 13.36 -13.68
N GLY A 22 -8.27 14.11 -14.42
CA GLY A 22 -8.67 13.76 -15.78
C GLY A 22 -7.50 13.70 -16.78
N LEU A 23 -6.50 14.58 -16.66
CA LEU A 23 -5.31 14.55 -17.52
C LEU A 23 -4.39 13.38 -17.17
N LEU A 24 -4.23 13.08 -15.89
CA LEU A 24 -3.46 11.92 -15.45
C LEU A 24 -4.10 10.61 -15.90
N ARG A 25 -5.42 10.45 -15.72
CA ARG A 25 -6.19 9.30 -16.26
C ARG A 25 -6.05 9.16 -17.76
N ARG A 26 -6.13 10.28 -18.51
CA ARG A 26 -5.97 10.24 -19.96
C ARG A 26 -4.56 9.79 -20.35
N GLY A 27 -3.51 10.30 -19.69
CA GLY A 27 -2.12 9.91 -19.92
C GLY A 27 -1.89 8.41 -19.67
N VAL A 28 -2.37 7.89 -18.54
CA VAL A 28 -2.25 6.45 -18.22
C VAL A 28 -3.07 5.61 -19.20
N ARG A 29 -4.30 6.00 -19.56
CA ARG A 29 -5.11 5.28 -20.56
C ARG A 29 -4.47 5.29 -21.95
N GLU A 30 -3.85 6.38 -22.36
CA GLU A 30 -3.12 6.44 -23.63
C GLU A 30 -1.88 5.56 -23.60
N MET A 31 -1.16 5.50 -22.48
CA MET A 31 -0.06 4.57 -22.25
C MET A 31 -0.55 3.11 -22.35
N VAL A 32 -1.66 2.78 -21.68
CA VAL A 32 -2.31 1.45 -21.76
C VAL A 32 -2.73 1.10 -23.18
N ARG A 33 -3.32 2.04 -23.94
CA ARG A 33 -3.76 1.84 -25.33
C ARG A 33 -2.60 1.70 -26.30
N SER A 34 -1.52 2.43 -26.10
CA SER A 34 -0.32 2.33 -26.94
C SER A 34 0.41 1.01 -26.75
N TYR A 35 0.13 0.33 -25.63
CA TYR A 35 0.68 -0.98 -25.31
C TYR A 35 -0.21 -2.11 -25.87
N LYS A 36 -0.24 -2.24 -27.18
CA LYS A 36 -0.97 -3.32 -27.90
C LYS A 36 -0.07 -4.41 -28.48
N GLY A 37 1.18 -4.50 -28.03
CA GLY A 37 2.15 -5.32 -28.75
C GLY A 37 2.85 -6.39 -27.93
N PRO A 38 3.44 -7.34 -28.63
CA PRO A 38 4.20 -8.44 -28.09
C PRO A 38 5.52 -7.99 -27.45
N ASP A 39 6.25 -8.94 -26.86
CA ASP A 39 7.46 -8.85 -26.04
C ASP A 39 8.54 -7.80 -26.40
N SER A 40 8.58 -7.33 -27.65
CA SER A 40 9.55 -6.32 -28.11
C SER A 40 9.40 -4.94 -27.45
N ARG A 41 8.29 -4.67 -26.75
CA ARG A 41 8.02 -3.39 -26.04
C ARG A 41 8.18 -3.47 -24.52
N ARG A 42 8.51 -4.64 -23.98
CA ARG A 42 8.70 -4.83 -22.53
C ARG A 42 9.75 -3.88 -21.96
N GLY A 43 10.92 -3.80 -22.62
CA GLY A 43 12.00 -2.91 -22.19
C GLY A 43 11.59 -1.43 -22.23
N ASP A 44 10.83 -1.01 -23.23
CA ASP A 44 10.37 0.37 -23.38
C ASP A 44 9.45 0.81 -22.22
N VAL A 45 8.54 -0.06 -21.78
CA VAL A 45 7.62 0.22 -20.67
C VAL A 45 8.36 0.27 -19.35
N LEU A 46 9.33 -0.62 -19.12
CA LEU A 46 10.17 -0.61 -17.93
C LEU A 46 11.02 0.66 -17.85
N ILE A 47 11.64 1.07 -18.96
CA ILE A 47 12.43 2.32 -19.03
C ILE A 47 11.53 3.53 -18.76
N LEU A 48 10.34 3.58 -19.34
CA LEU A 48 9.38 4.67 -19.07
C LEU A 48 8.96 4.71 -17.61
N PHE A 49 8.70 3.56 -17.00
CA PHE A 49 8.35 3.48 -15.58
C PHE A 49 9.51 3.96 -14.70
N GLU A 50 10.73 3.54 -14.96
CA GLU A 50 11.91 3.96 -14.19
C GLU A 50 12.22 5.45 -14.35
N MET A 51 12.12 5.99 -15.56
CA MET A 51 12.37 7.42 -15.82
C MET A 51 11.33 8.35 -15.21
N ASP A 52 10.05 7.92 -15.15
CA ASP A 52 8.95 8.77 -14.70
C ASP A 52 8.41 8.38 -13.33
N TYR A 53 9.02 7.40 -12.67
CA TYR A 53 8.59 6.91 -11.38
C TYR A 53 8.37 8.03 -10.34
N ALA A 54 9.31 8.96 -10.23
CA ALA A 54 9.22 10.07 -9.28
C ALA A 54 8.03 11.00 -9.59
N GLN A 55 7.72 11.22 -10.87
CA GLN A 55 6.59 12.05 -11.30
C GLN A 55 5.26 11.34 -11.08
N ILE A 56 5.19 10.05 -11.43
CA ILE A 56 4.01 9.20 -11.16
C ILE A 56 3.75 9.14 -9.66
N ALA A 57 4.77 8.88 -8.86
CA ALA A 57 4.66 8.82 -7.40
C ALA A 57 4.19 10.16 -6.80
N SER A 58 4.73 11.29 -7.28
CA SER A 58 4.31 12.63 -6.85
C SER A 58 2.86 12.92 -7.18
N ALA A 59 2.40 12.58 -8.40
CA ALA A 59 1.02 12.76 -8.82
C ALA A 59 0.06 11.88 -8.02
N LEU A 60 0.42 10.62 -7.79
CA LEU A 60 -0.35 9.68 -6.98
C LEU A 60 -0.42 10.13 -5.51
N TYR A 61 0.69 10.64 -4.98
CA TYR A 61 0.72 11.24 -3.64
C TYR A 61 -0.22 12.44 -3.53
N GLY A 62 -0.26 13.29 -4.56
CA GLY A 62 -1.18 14.44 -4.65
C GLY A 62 -2.65 14.01 -4.59
N LEU A 63 -3.04 12.97 -5.31
CA LEU A 63 -4.41 12.42 -5.27
C LEU A 63 -4.76 11.85 -3.90
N ARG A 64 -3.85 11.10 -3.30
CA ARG A 64 -4.02 10.55 -1.95
C ARG A 64 -4.19 11.65 -0.90
N ARG A 65 -3.39 12.70 -0.97
CA ARG A 65 -3.46 13.85 -0.05
C ARG A 65 -4.78 14.63 -0.17
N LYS A 66 -5.37 14.66 -1.38
CA LYS A 66 -6.68 15.30 -1.65
C LYS A 66 -7.86 14.34 -1.43
N GLU A 67 -7.62 13.16 -0.86
CA GLU A 67 -8.63 12.12 -0.61
C GLU A 67 -9.40 11.67 -1.86
N MET A 68 -8.80 11.84 -3.04
CA MET A 68 -9.37 11.43 -4.32
C MET A 68 -9.13 9.92 -4.56
N TYR A 69 -9.62 9.09 -3.63
CA TYR A 69 -9.27 7.66 -3.58
C TYR A 69 -9.78 6.85 -4.78
N ARG A 70 -10.95 7.22 -5.34
CA ARG A 70 -11.46 6.55 -6.55
C ARG A 70 -10.56 6.80 -7.75
N ASP A 71 -10.12 8.04 -7.94
CA ASP A 71 -9.22 8.43 -9.02
C ASP A 71 -7.85 7.78 -8.84
N TYR A 72 -7.37 7.75 -7.60
CA TYR A 72 -6.14 7.08 -7.22
C TYR A 72 -6.21 5.59 -7.56
N MET A 73 -7.30 4.91 -7.19
CA MET A 73 -7.51 3.49 -7.47
C MET A 73 -7.57 3.21 -8.97
N GLU A 74 -8.32 4.00 -9.77
CA GLU A 74 -8.43 3.81 -11.22
C GLU A 74 -7.07 3.93 -11.92
N ILE A 75 -6.25 4.90 -11.53
CA ILE A 75 -4.93 5.12 -12.10
C ILE A 75 -3.97 4.00 -11.70
N CYS A 76 -3.93 3.63 -10.42
CA CYS A 76 -3.10 2.52 -9.94
C CYS A 76 -3.50 1.19 -10.60
N GLY A 77 -4.80 0.92 -10.77
CA GLY A 77 -5.30 -0.27 -11.47
C GLY A 77 -4.89 -0.32 -12.94
N SER A 78 -4.95 0.82 -13.63
CA SER A 78 -4.48 0.91 -15.01
C SER A 78 -2.96 0.65 -15.11
N LEU A 79 -2.18 1.21 -14.20
CA LEU A 79 -0.73 1.01 -14.14
C LEU A 79 -0.38 -0.45 -13.84
N HIS A 80 -1.05 -1.06 -12.85
CA HIS A 80 -0.91 -2.47 -12.53
C HIS A 80 -1.23 -3.36 -13.73
N THR A 81 -2.37 -3.14 -14.42
CA THR A 81 -2.77 -3.92 -15.59
C THR A 81 -1.71 -3.89 -16.70
N VAL A 82 -1.11 -2.72 -16.96
CA VAL A 82 -0.06 -2.60 -17.97
C VAL A 82 1.19 -3.38 -17.54
N LEU A 83 1.67 -3.16 -16.33
CA LEU A 83 2.91 -3.79 -15.88
C LEU A 83 2.77 -5.30 -15.71
N GLN A 84 1.60 -5.81 -15.33
CA GLN A 84 1.34 -7.24 -15.32
C GLN A 84 1.38 -7.87 -16.72
N LYS A 85 0.86 -7.17 -17.72
CA LYS A 85 0.91 -7.67 -19.12
C LYS A 85 2.32 -7.65 -19.71
N CYS A 86 3.11 -6.64 -19.37
CA CYS A 86 4.39 -6.37 -20.04
C CYS A 86 5.60 -6.87 -19.28
N ALA A 87 5.50 -6.96 -17.97
CA ALA A 87 6.65 -7.04 -17.07
C ALA A 87 6.35 -7.85 -15.80
N ALA A 88 5.43 -8.84 -15.90
CA ALA A 88 5.13 -9.73 -14.78
C ALA A 88 6.41 -10.31 -14.14
N GLY A 89 6.41 -10.45 -12.83
CA GLY A 89 7.56 -10.94 -12.06
C GLY A 89 8.73 -9.95 -11.91
N THR A 90 8.58 -8.71 -12.37
CA THR A 90 9.59 -7.65 -12.17
C THR A 90 9.27 -6.78 -10.97
N ILE A 91 10.28 -6.13 -10.39
CA ILE A 91 10.10 -5.19 -9.26
C ILE A 91 9.10 -4.07 -9.59
N PRO A 92 9.10 -3.43 -10.79
CA PRO A 92 8.05 -2.48 -11.16
C PRO A 92 6.62 -3.04 -11.13
N ALA A 93 6.41 -4.29 -11.58
CA ALA A 93 5.10 -4.92 -11.54
C ALA A 93 4.64 -5.19 -10.10
N VAL A 94 5.52 -5.73 -9.26
CA VAL A 94 5.30 -5.93 -7.82
C VAL A 94 4.95 -4.60 -7.12
N PHE A 95 5.65 -3.53 -7.47
CA PHE A 95 5.41 -2.20 -6.93
C PHE A 95 4.04 -1.65 -7.35
N ALA A 96 3.67 -1.78 -8.62
CA ALA A 96 2.37 -1.34 -9.14
C ALA A 96 1.21 -2.13 -8.53
N ALA A 97 1.36 -3.45 -8.34
CA ALA A 97 0.39 -4.28 -7.63
C ALA A 97 0.19 -3.81 -6.19
N ASN A 98 1.29 -3.53 -5.48
CA ASN A 98 1.21 -2.98 -4.12
C ASN A 98 0.51 -1.62 -4.07
N LEU A 99 0.81 -0.70 -5.00
CA LEU A 99 0.14 0.59 -5.09
C LEU A 99 -1.36 0.44 -5.36
N TYR A 100 -1.73 -0.47 -6.26
CA TYR A 100 -3.14 -0.74 -6.57
C TYR A 100 -3.88 -1.32 -5.38
N GLY A 101 -3.31 -2.31 -4.69
CA GLY A 101 -3.88 -2.85 -3.45
C GLY A 101 -4.08 -1.79 -2.36
N GLU A 102 -3.09 -0.91 -2.16
CA GLU A 102 -3.21 0.23 -1.23
C GLU A 102 -4.30 1.22 -1.65
N ALA A 103 -4.44 1.49 -2.94
CA ALA A 103 -5.48 2.35 -3.47
C ALA A 103 -6.88 1.76 -3.25
N CYS A 104 -7.03 0.45 -3.46
CA CYS A 104 -8.27 -0.28 -3.18
C CYS A 104 -8.64 -0.21 -1.68
N LEU A 105 -7.67 -0.36 -0.77
CA LEU A 105 -7.91 -0.21 0.67
C LEU A 105 -8.40 1.19 1.04
N LEU A 106 -7.83 2.24 0.42
CA LEU A 106 -8.22 3.63 0.67
C LEU A 106 -9.60 3.95 0.08
N ALA A 107 -9.97 3.31 -1.02
CA ALA A 107 -11.27 3.47 -1.69
C ALA A 107 -12.39 2.60 -1.07
N GLY A 108 -12.06 1.75 -0.07
CA GLY A 108 -13.02 0.82 0.53
C GLY A 108 -13.33 -0.42 -0.31
N ALA A 109 -12.57 -0.67 -1.38
CA ALA A 109 -12.70 -1.87 -2.24
C ALA A 109 -11.91 -3.04 -1.64
N PHE A 110 -12.37 -3.54 -0.50
CA PHE A 110 -11.60 -4.48 0.33
C PHE A 110 -11.47 -5.87 -0.29
N GLU A 111 -12.48 -6.39 -1.00
CA GLU A 111 -12.40 -7.65 -1.72
C GLU A 111 -11.34 -7.61 -2.81
N GLU A 112 -11.33 -6.53 -3.59
CA GLU A 112 -10.33 -6.34 -4.64
C GLU A 112 -8.93 -6.17 -4.04
N ALA A 113 -8.80 -5.42 -2.95
CA ALA A 113 -7.53 -5.30 -2.22
C ALA A 113 -7.03 -6.67 -1.74
N LEU A 114 -7.90 -7.50 -1.18
CA LEU A 114 -7.56 -8.84 -0.71
C LEU A 114 -7.07 -9.72 -1.86
N ARG A 115 -7.76 -9.69 -3.00
CA ARG A 115 -7.37 -10.43 -4.22
C ARG A 115 -5.97 -10.02 -4.67
N ILE A 116 -5.72 -8.72 -4.85
CA ILE A 116 -4.43 -8.18 -5.32
C ILE A 116 -3.29 -8.53 -4.36
N PHE A 117 -3.51 -8.39 -3.05
CA PHE A 117 -2.45 -8.71 -2.09
C PHE A 117 -2.21 -10.21 -1.96
N THR A 118 -3.21 -11.07 -2.21
CA THR A 118 -3.03 -12.53 -2.26
C THR A 118 -2.17 -12.93 -3.45
N GLU A 119 -2.48 -12.41 -4.65
CA GLU A 119 -1.68 -12.61 -5.85
C GLU A 119 -0.24 -12.11 -5.65
N LEU A 120 -0.09 -10.93 -5.06
CA LEU A 120 1.22 -10.33 -4.78
C LEU A 120 2.04 -11.15 -3.74
N GLU A 121 1.39 -11.73 -2.74
CA GLU A 121 2.04 -12.60 -1.76
C GLU A 121 2.61 -13.86 -2.44
N GLU A 122 1.85 -14.45 -3.35
CA GLU A 122 2.27 -15.61 -4.14
C GLU A 122 3.43 -15.26 -5.10
N GLU A 123 3.31 -14.17 -5.87
CA GLU A 123 4.34 -13.70 -6.79
C GLU A 123 5.67 -13.37 -6.09
N THR A 124 5.60 -12.90 -4.85
CA THR A 124 6.80 -12.45 -4.11
C THR A 124 7.40 -13.51 -3.20
N ARG A 125 6.81 -14.71 -3.13
CA ARG A 125 7.23 -15.78 -2.22
C ARG A 125 8.71 -16.16 -2.40
N ASP A 126 9.16 -16.25 -3.65
CA ASP A 126 10.48 -16.74 -4.01
C ASP A 126 11.49 -15.63 -4.37
N LEU A 127 11.08 -14.36 -4.32
CA LEU A 127 11.92 -13.24 -4.79
C LEU A 127 13.17 -13.00 -3.94
N ASP A 128 13.13 -13.23 -2.63
CA ASP A 128 14.25 -12.87 -1.72
C ASP A 128 14.20 -13.72 -0.42
N GLY A 129 13.83 -14.98 -0.55
CA GLY A 129 13.70 -15.94 0.54
C GLY A 129 12.50 -15.67 1.49
N PRO A 130 12.35 -16.52 2.51
CA PRO A 130 11.27 -16.40 3.46
C PRO A 130 11.39 -15.08 4.25
N ASP A 131 10.26 -14.44 4.50
CA ASP A 131 10.16 -13.16 5.22
C ASP A 131 10.73 -11.94 4.45
N ASN A 132 10.77 -12.00 3.11
CA ASN A 132 11.15 -10.83 2.31
C ASN A 132 10.18 -9.65 2.54
N GLY A 133 10.70 -8.44 2.33
CA GLY A 133 9.96 -7.22 2.61
C GLY A 133 8.69 -7.05 1.77
N PHE A 134 8.66 -7.57 0.53
CA PHE A 134 7.51 -7.53 -0.36
C PHE A 134 6.41 -8.47 0.12
N GLN A 135 6.76 -9.72 0.45
CA GLN A 135 5.82 -10.70 0.97
C GLN A 135 5.16 -10.23 2.28
N LEU A 136 5.98 -9.75 3.24
CA LEU A 136 5.43 -9.22 4.51
C LEU A 136 4.56 -7.98 4.31
N ARG A 137 4.83 -7.17 3.28
CA ARG A 137 3.98 -6.03 2.91
C ARG A 137 2.65 -6.50 2.33
N ALA A 138 2.68 -7.49 1.43
CA ALA A 138 1.46 -8.07 0.85
C ALA A 138 0.58 -8.69 1.94
N ARG A 139 1.12 -9.50 2.83
CA ARG A 139 0.40 -10.05 3.99
C ARG A 139 -0.20 -8.98 4.89
N TYR A 140 0.53 -7.90 5.13
CA TYR A 140 0.00 -6.76 5.89
C TYR A 140 -1.18 -6.09 5.16
N GLY A 141 -1.12 -5.98 3.84
CA GLY A 141 -2.21 -5.51 2.99
C GLY A 141 -3.44 -6.42 3.09
N MET A 142 -3.24 -7.75 3.04
CA MET A 142 -4.31 -8.75 3.24
C MET A 142 -4.98 -8.59 4.60
N ALA A 143 -4.21 -8.45 5.68
CA ALA A 143 -4.76 -8.24 7.02
C ALA A 143 -5.62 -6.97 7.10
N ARG A 144 -5.20 -5.88 6.45
CA ARG A 144 -5.99 -4.63 6.36
C ARG A 144 -7.28 -4.82 5.56
N ALA A 145 -7.22 -5.56 4.46
CA ALA A 145 -8.40 -5.87 3.66
C ALA A 145 -9.41 -6.72 4.47
N ARG A 146 -8.92 -7.75 5.18
CA ARG A 146 -9.75 -8.56 6.08
C ARG A 146 -10.41 -7.74 7.18
N GLN A 147 -9.70 -6.78 7.79
CA GLN A 147 -10.30 -5.85 8.75
C GLN A 147 -11.43 -5.03 8.11
N GLY A 148 -11.24 -4.51 6.90
CA GLY A 148 -12.26 -3.78 6.17
C GLY A 148 -13.50 -4.63 5.84
N LEU A 149 -13.33 -5.95 5.70
CA LEU A 149 -14.39 -6.95 5.49
C LEU A 149 -15.02 -7.46 6.80
N GLY A 150 -14.60 -6.96 7.97
CA GLY A 150 -15.08 -7.45 9.26
C GLY A 150 -14.50 -8.81 9.69
N ARG A 151 -13.51 -9.36 8.96
CA ARG A 151 -12.86 -10.65 9.27
C ARG A 151 -11.73 -10.46 10.27
N TYR A 152 -12.06 -10.01 11.48
CA TYR A 152 -11.08 -9.55 12.46
C TYR A 152 -10.20 -10.67 13.02
N GLU A 153 -10.72 -11.87 13.25
CA GLU A 153 -9.94 -13.02 13.72
C GLU A 153 -8.87 -13.45 12.72
N GLU A 154 -9.23 -13.48 11.43
CA GLU A 154 -8.28 -13.80 10.36
C GLU A 154 -7.19 -12.73 10.28
N ALA A 155 -7.59 -11.46 10.33
CA ALA A 155 -6.67 -10.34 10.31
C ALA A 155 -5.70 -10.37 11.52
N LEU A 156 -6.17 -10.73 12.71
CA LEU A 156 -5.33 -10.87 13.90
C LEU A 156 -4.30 -12.01 13.75
N ARG A 157 -4.70 -13.15 13.18
CA ARG A 157 -3.75 -14.25 12.90
C ARG A 157 -2.63 -13.79 11.97
N ASP A 158 -2.98 -13.12 10.87
CA ASP A 158 -2.00 -12.58 9.94
C ASP A 158 -1.07 -11.56 10.60
N LEU A 159 -1.64 -10.61 11.34
CA LEU A 159 -0.87 -9.55 12.01
C LEU A 159 0.10 -10.14 13.04
N ASN A 160 -0.31 -11.14 13.81
CA ASN A 160 0.56 -11.81 14.77
C ASN A 160 1.73 -12.53 14.06
N ASP A 161 1.47 -13.26 12.96
CA ASP A 161 2.54 -13.90 12.17
C ASP A 161 3.51 -12.85 11.62
N ILE A 162 3.00 -11.76 11.03
CA ILE A 162 3.81 -10.67 10.51
C ILE A 162 4.67 -10.02 11.62
N LEU A 163 4.10 -9.80 12.80
CA LEU A 163 4.82 -9.18 13.91
C LEU A 163 5.96 -10.07 14.41
N VAL A 164 5.73 -11.38 14.54
CA VAL A 164 6.76 -12.35 14.91
C VAL A 164 7.91 -12.34 13.89
N ARG A 165 7.58 -12.35 12.59
CA ARG A 165 8.59 -12.34 11.51
C ARG A 165 9.37 -11.03 11.46
N ARG A 166 8.69 -9.88 11.60
CA ARG A 166 9.33 -8.56 11.65
C ARG A 166 10.24 -8.40 12.86
N ALA A 167 9.84 -8.90 14.03
CA ALA A 167 10.63 -8.81 15.26
C ALA A 167 11.99 -9.52 15.18
N ARG A 168 12.17 -10.47 14.25
CA ARG A 168 13.46 -11.14 14.01
C ARG A 168 14.48 -10.24 13.31
N ARG A 169 14.02 -9.20 12.59
CA ARG A 169 14.86 -8.39 11.70
C ARG A 169 14.82 -6.89 12.00
N LEU A 170 13.84 -6.44 12.75
CA LEU A 170 13.59 -5.02 12.98
C LEU A 170 13.67 -4.68 14.48
N PRO A 171 14.11 -3.47 14.82
CA PRO A 171 14.06 -2.98 16.18
C PRO A 171 12.61 -2.99 16.73
N PRO A 172 12.45 -3.17 18.06
CA PRO A 172 11.12 -3.23 18.69
C PRO A 172 10.24 -1.99 18.49
N ASP A 173 10.86 -0.85 18.22
CA ASP A 173 10.20 0.45 18.02
C ASP A 173 10.14 0.86 16.53
N ASP A 174 10.45 -0.08 15.61
CA ASP A 174 10.33 0.17 14.16
C ASP A 174 8.88 0.53 13.80
N PRO A 175 8.66 1.59 13.00
CA PRO A 175 7.32 2.04 12.61
C PRO A 175 6.44 0.95 12.02
N ARG A 176 7.03 -0.04 11.33
CA ARG A 176 6.30 -1.18 10.73
C ARG A 176 5.78 -2.15 11.78
N ILE A 177 6.51 -2.32 12.90
CA ILE A 177 6.06 -3.11 14.04
C ILE A 177 4.95 -2.35 14.77
N LEU A 178 5.16 -1.08 15.06
CA LEU A 178 4.18 -0.24 15.75
C LEU A 178 2.85 -0.14 14.96
N ALA A 179 2.93 0.01 13.64
CA ALA A 179 1.74 -0.01 12.78
C ALA A 179 0.98 -1.35 12.82
N GLY A 180 1.71 -2.48 12.83
CA GLY A 180 1.11 -3.82 12.96
C GLY A 180 0.42 -4.01 14.30
N MET A 181 1.05 -3.60 15.40
CA MET A 181 0.47 -3.66 16.74
C MET A 181 -0.78 -2.79 16.87
N ALA A 182 -0.76 -1.57 16.30
CA ALA A 182 -1.92 -0.67 16.31
C ALA A 182 -3.11 -1.26 15.56
N ARG A 183 -2.86 -1.94 14.43
CA ARG A 183 -3.90 -2.68 13.70
C ARG A 183 -4.45 -3.84 14.50
N ALA A 184 -3.60 -4.59 15.21
CA ALA A 184 -4.04 -5.68 16.08
C ALA A 184 -4.89 -5.16 17.25
N ALA A 185 -4.53 -4.02 17.85
CA ALA A 185 -5.33 -3.37 18.88
C ALA A 185 -6.71 -2.96 18.36
N GLY A 186 -6.77 -2.27 17.20
CA GLY A 186 -8.03 -1.90 16.58
C GLY A 186 -8.91 -3.09 16.19
N ALA A 187 -8.33 -4.21 15.74
CA ALA A 187 -9.09 -5.43 15.47
C ALA A 187 -9.73 -6.00 16.74
N ARG A 188 -9.01 -6.02 17.86
CA ARG A 188 -9.55 -6.45 19.16
C ARG A 188 -10.68 -5.55 19.65
N GLU A 189 -10.53 -4.24 19.50
CA GLU A 189 -11.57 -3.26 19.83
C GLU A 189 -12.85 -3.54 19.03
N GLN A 190 -12.76 -3.81 17.73
CA GLN A 190 -13.91 -4.15 16.90
C GLN A 190 -14.55 -5.51 17.26
N MET A 191 -13.84 -6.38 17.95
CA MET A 191 -14.33 -7.66 18.48
C MET A 191 -14.89 -7.55 19.90
N GLY A 192 -14.94 -6.35 20.50
CA GLY A 192 -15.36 -6.15 21.90
C GLY A 192 -14.34 -6.65 22.92
N GLN A 193 -13.09 -6.89 22.51
CA GLN A 193 -11.99 -7.32 23.39
C GLN A 193 -11.26 -6.10 23.98
N ASP A 194 -12.01 -5.19 24.59
CA ASP A 194 -11.54 -3.85 24.98
C ASP A 194 -10.37 -3.88 25.94
N ARG A 195 -10.40 -4.78 26.94
CA ARG A 195 -9.27 -4.95 27.88
C ARG A 195 -7.97 -5.30 27.16
N GLN A 196 -8.02 -6.26 26.21
CA GLN A 196 -6.83 -6.68 25.45
C GLN A 196 -6.36 -5.59 24.49
N ALA A 197 -7.31 -4.85 23.90
CA ALA A 197 -7.00 -3.69 23.05
C ALA A 197 -6.28 -2.60 23.83
N ALA A 198 -6.77 -2.25 25.03
CA ALA A 198 -6.15 -1.25 25.91
C ALA A 198 -4.73 -1.63 26.34
N GLU A 199 -4.48 -2.89 26.69
CA GLU A 199 -3.14 -3.37 27.05
C GLU A 199 -2.14 -3.18 25.88
N LEU A 200 -2.59 -3.46 24.63
CA LEU A 200 -1.80 -3.18 23.44
C LEU A 200 -1.58 -1.68 23.23
N TYR A 201 -2.61 -0.86 23.40
CA TYR A 201 -2.48 0.60 23.24
C TYR A 201 -1.56 1.21 24.31
N ARG A 202 -1.57 0.76 25.56
CA ARG A 202 -0.60 1.17 26.60
C ARG A 202 0.82 0.83 26.20
N THR A 203 1.02 -0.37 25.66
CA THR A 203 2.34 -0.80 25.15
C THR A 203 2.78 0.05 23.97
N LEU A 204 1.88 0.31 23.03
CA LEU A 204 2.11 1.18 21.87
C LEU A 204 2.43 2.61 22.27
N TYR A 205 1.70 3.17 23.23
CA TYR A 205 1.95 4.52 23.76
C TYR A 205 3.39 4.65 24.27
N ARG A 206 3.84 3.71 25.13
CA ARG A 206 5.21 3.71 25.66
C ARG A 206 6.27 3.64 24.55
N LYS A 207 6.05 2.79 23.53
CA LYS A 207 6.98 2.61 22.41
C LYS A 207 6.96 3.81 21.47
N SER A 208 5.78 4.28 21.07
CA SER A 208 5.64 5.41 20.16
C SER A 208 6.15 6.71 20.76
N ARG A 209 5.97 6.93 22.07
CA ARG A 209 6.55 8.07 22.79
C ARG A 209 8.08 8.11 22.69
N ARG A 210 8.73 6.95 22.78
CA ARG A 210 10.19 6.84 22.59
C ARG A 210 10.62 7.06 21.14
N ALA A 211 9.84 6.54 20.19
CA ALA A 211 10.18 6.59 18.77
C ALA A 211 9.89 7.94 18.11
N PHE A 212 8.79 8.61 18.48
CA PHE A 212 8.26 9.77 17.79
C PHE A 212 8.06 11.01 18.68
N GLY A 213 8.12 10.86 20.01
CA GLY A 213 7.78 11.92 20.98
C GLY A 213 6.33 11.88 21.45
N GLU A 214 6.03 12.66 22.51
CA GLU A 214 4.72 12.70 23.17
C GLU A 214 3.64 13.34 22.27
N ASP A 215 3.97 14.42 21.59
CA ASP A 215 3.04 15.22 20.78
C ASP A 215 2.77 14.61 19.40
N HIS A 216 3.41 13.51 19.05
CA HIS A 216 3.23 12.91 17.73
C HIS A 216 1.80 12.35 17.58
N PRO A 217 1.09 12.59 16.46
CA PRO A 217 -0.31 12.18 16.29
C PRO A 217 -0.56 10.68 16.50
N PHE A 218 0.42 9.84 16.17
CA PHE A 218 0.33 8.40 16.43
C PHE A 218 0.40 8.09 17.91
N THR A 219 1.28 8.76 18.67
CA THR A 219 1.42 8.60 20.13
C THR A 219 0.14 9.02 20.85
N LEU A 220 -0.42 10.17 20.48
CA LEU A 220 -1.68 10.67 21.06
C LEU A 220 -2.85 9.71 20.79
N ARG A 221 -2.95 9.14 19.59
CA ARG A 221 -3.98 8.11 19.31
C ARG A 221 -3.80 6.85 20.15
N CYS A 222 -2.56 6.44 20.41
CA CYS A 222 -2.30 5.29 21.28
C CYS A 222 -2.69 5.58 22.74
N LEU A 223 -2.48 6.80 23.21
CA LEU A 223 -2.93 7.24 24.53
C LEU A 223 -4.46 7.18 24.63
N ALA A 224 -5.17 7.81 23.71
CA ALA A 224 -6.64 7.78 23.68
C ALA A 224 -7.22 6.36 23.63
N GLY A 225 -6.60 5.45 22.87
CA GLY A 225 -7.02 4.05 22.85
C GLY A 225 -6.73 3.30 24.15
N ALA A 226 -5.71 3.72 24.91
CA ALA A 226 -5.40 3.14 26.21
C ALA A 226 -6.40 3.57 27.30
N GLU A 227 -6.90 4.79 27.24
CA GLU A 227 -7.82 5.39 28.21
C GLU A 227 -9.27 4.89 28.01
N LYS A 228 -9.70 4.68 26.79
CA LYS A 228 -11.08 4.29 26.43
C LYS A 228 -11.57 3.00 27.09
N ALA A 229 -10.71 2.12 27.54
CA ALA A 229 -11.08 0.85 28.19
C ALA A 229 -11.09 0.95 29.72
N GLU A 230 -10.93 2.14 30.27
CA GLU A 230 -11.05 2.41 31.72
C GLU A 230 -12.44 3.02 32.06
N GLU A 231 -13.21 3.39 31.05
CA GLU A 231 -14.62 3.82 31.13
C GLU A 231 -15.58 2.63 31.00
#